data_7a94bbb9401b412ccea8b8851b065bab
#
_entry.id   7a94bbb9401b412ccea8b8851b065bab
#
_cell.length_a   1.000
_cell.length_b   1.000
_cell.length_c   1.000
_cell.angle_alpha   90.00
_cell.angle_beta   90.00
_cell.angle_gamma   90.00
#
_symmetry.space_group_name_H-M   'P 1'
#
loop_
_entity.id
_entity.type
_entity.pdbx_description
1 polymer ?
#
loop_
_entity_poly.entity_id
_entity_poly.type
_entity_poly.pdbx_seq_one_letter_code
_entity_poly.pdbx_strand_id
1 'polypeptide(L)'
;MTQRKTLLPGATIGVMGGGQLGRMFAIAARRMGYRVHTFSPEKNGPAEQLSDWATTASYDDEAAVTAFTRAIDVLTFEFENIPATTIEWASREQLVRPPGEVLLIAQSRLREKEFLASSGFPVASFRRVASPGDLTSALETIGRPAILKDAAFGYDGKGQQRIEPETNLKKIWSAPEDAECVLERVIDFEKEISVIVARGSDGKTAVFPVCENIHRHHILDLTLAPARVSEHVAGTARELACKVAKSLDLVGLLAVEMFLQSDGELIINELAPRPHNSGHWTIEGCATSQFEQHVRAVCGLPLGGTDVLRPAAMVNLLGDIWSQGEPNWAAALSEPDVHLHLYGKREPRPGRKMGHLTALAGTVEAAVASAQRARDSLQSG
;
A
#
# COMPACT_ATOMS: atom_id res chain seq x y z
N MET A 1 24.98 11.61 -12.41
CA MET A 1 24.03 11.05 -13.40
C MET A 1 23.99 9.55 -13.19
N THR A 2 23.06 9.04 -12.39
CA THR A 2 22.84 7.61 -12.16
C THR A 2 22.44 6.98 -13.50
N GLN A 3 23.25 6.05 -13.99
CA GLN A 3 23.00 5.34 -15.24
C GLN A 3 21.58 4.75 -15.22
N ARG A 4 20.80 5.06 -16.26
CA ARG A 4 19.50 4.43 -16.54
C ARG A 4 19.72 2.95 -16.89
N LYS A 5 20.06 2.13 -15.88
CA LYS A 5 20.27 0.70 -16.09
C LYS A 5 18.92 0.04 -16.32
N THR A 6 18.68 -0.45 -17.52
CA THR A 6 17.56 -1.34 -17.82
C THR A 6 18.00 -2.78 -17.59
N LEU A 7 17.22 -3.50 -16.79
CA LEU A 7 17.41 -4.91 -16.50
C LEU A 7 16.48 -5.72 -17.41
N LEU A 8 17.05 -6.63 -18.19
CA LEU A 8 16.29 -7.48 -19.12
C LEU A 8 15.77 -8.74 -18.42
N PRO A 9 14.75 -9.41 -18.97
CA PRO A 9 14.33 -10.74 -18.52
C PRO A 9 15.51 -11.70 -18.36
N GLY A 10 15.47 -12.53 -17.34
CA GLY A 10 16.60 -13.35 -16.87
C GLY A 10 17.36 -12.75 -15.69
N ALA A 11 17.26 -11.42 -15.45
CA ALA A 11 17.81 -10.79 -14.25
C ALA A 11 17.05 -11.23 -13.00
N THR A 12 17.72 -11.13 -11.84
CA THR A 12 17.17 -11.48 -10.53
C THR A 12 16.73 -10.24 -9.79
N ILE A 13 15.46 -10.17 -9.43
CA ILE A 13 14.90 -9.09 -8.60
C ILE A 13 14.85 -9.57 -7.15
N GLY A 14 15.54 -8.84 -6.27
CA GLY A 14 15.42 -9.04 -4.83
C GLY A 14 14.18 -8.37 -4.28
N VAL A 15 13.46 -9.05 -3.38
CA VAL A 15 12.29 -8.50 -2.68
C VAL A 15 12.51 -8.63 -1.19
N MET A 16 12.60 -7.51 -0.47
CA MET A 16 12.55 -7.52 0.99
C MET A 16 11.10 -7.54 1.45
N GLY A 17 10.76 -8.60 2.19
CA GLY A 17 9.44 -8.94 2.65
C GLY A 17 8.97 -10.30 2.14
N GLY A 18 8.16 -10.98 2.96
CA GLY A 18 7.67 -12.35 2.69
C GLY A 18 6.16 -12.43 2.50
N GLY A 19 5.45 -11.30 2.41
CA GLY A 19 3.98 -11.23 2.45
C GLY A 19 3.29 -11.38 1.10
N GLN A 20 2.01 -11.00 1.07
CA GLN A 20 1.15 -11.16 -0.10
C GLN A 20 1.51 -10.24 -1.27
N LEU A 21 2.05 -9.05 -0.99
CA LEU A 21 2.41 -8.12 -2.06
C LEU A 21 3.64 -8.65 -2.81
N GLY A 22 4.63 -9.17 -2.07
CA GLY A 22 5.78 -9.86 -2.64
C GLY A 22 5.38 -11.11 -3.44
N ARG A 23 4.37 -11.89 -2.95
CA ARG A 23 3.81 -13.01 -3.70
C ARG A 23 3.25 -12.59 -5.05
N MET A 24 2.37 -11.59 -5.08
CA MET A 24 1.75 -11.13 -6.33
C MET A 24 2.76 -10.44 -7.25
N PHE A 25 3.74 -9.74 -6.68
CA PHE A 25 4.88 -9.22 -7.43
C PHE A 25 5.69 -10.35 -8.09
N ALA A 26 6.00 -11.41 -7.34
CA ALA A 26 6.74 -12.57 -7.87
C ALA A 26 5.98 -13.23 -9.04
N ILE A 27 4.65 -13.37 -8.96
CA ILE A 27 3.83 -13.87 -10.08
C ILE A 27 4.03 -13.00 -11.32
N ALA A 28 3.94 -11.67 -11.19
CA ALA A 28 4.11 -10.76 -12.31
C ALA A 28 5.54 -10.79 -12.88
N ALA A 29 6.55 -10.77 -12.00
CA ALA A 29 7.96 -10.80 -12.39
C ALA A 29 8.31 -12.11 -13.15
N ARG A 30 7.89 -13.25 -12.64
CA ARG A 30 8.13 -14.56 -13.26
C ARG A 30 7.42 -14.70 -14.60
N ARG A 31 6.17 -14.19 -14.72
CA ARG A 31 5.45 -14.13 -15.99
C ARG A 31 6.22 -13.34 -17.04
N MET A 32 6.99 -12.32 -16.63
CA MET A 32 7.84 -11.51 -17.51
C MET A 32 9.24 -12.10 -17.73
N GLY A 33 9.54 -13.29 -17.18
CA GLY A 33 10.82 -13.97 -17.35
C GLY A 33 11.93 -13.53 -16.39
N TYR A 34 11.62 -12.79 -15.34
CA TYR A 34 12.55 -12.46 -14.27
C TYR A 34 12.61 -13.55 -13.21
N ARG A 35 13.74 -13.64 -12.52
CA ARG A 35 13.90 -14.45 -11.32
C ARG A 35 13.63 -13.59 -10.09
N VAL A 36 13.14 -14.23 -9.03
CA VAL A 36 12.81 -13.56 -7.78
C VAL A 36 13.56 -14.22 -6.64
N HIS A 37 14.27 -13.40 -5.84
CA HIS A 37 14.90 -13.79 -4.61
C HIS A 37 14.27 -13.00 -3.46
N THR A 38 13.65 -13.68 -2.49
CA THR A 38 13.02 -13.02 -1.33
C THR A 38 13.95 -13.05 -0.12
N PHE A 39 13.86 -11.99 0.69
CA PHE A 39 14.51 -11.88 1.99
C PHE A 39 13.47 -11.54 3.06
N SER A 40 13.32 -12.39 4.07
CA SER A 40 12.36 -12.18 5.16
C SER A 40 12.81 -12.91 6.43
N PRO A 41 12.51 -12.37 7.62
CA PRO A 41 12.74 -13.10 8.87
C PRO A 41 11.77 -14.27 9.07
N GLU A 42 10.64 -14.30 8.34
CA GLU A 42 9.62 -15.35 8.43
C GLU A 42 9.87 -16.44 7.37
N LYS A 43 9.88 -17.71 7.81
CA LYS A 43 9.93 -18.88 6.91
C LYS A 43 8.58 -19.21 6.29
N ASN A 44 8.61 -19.71 5.06
CA ASN A 44 7.43 -20.17 4.33
C ASN A 44 6.36 -19.06 4.17
N GLY A 45 6.80 -17.82 4.04
CA GLY A 45 5.93 -16.70 3.76
C GLY A 45 5.27 -16.80 2.37
N PRO A 46 4.18 -16.07 2.13
CA PRO A 46 3.49 -16.05 0.84
C PRO A 46 4.39 -15.79 -0.38
N ALA A 47 5.35 -14.87 -0.27
CA ALA A 47 6.28 -14.55 -1.35
C ALA A 47 7.30 -15.66 -1.59
N GLU A 48 7.83 -16.26 -0.52
CA GLU A 48 8.80 -17.35 -0.59
C GLU A 48 8.28 -18.55 -1.40
N GLN A 49 6.98 -18.86 -1.27
CA GLN A 49 6.33 -19.97 -2.00
C GLN A 49 6.44 -19.85 -3.53
N LEU A 50 6.69 -18.65 -4.06
CA LEU A 50 6.75 -18.36 -5.50
C LEU A 50 8.11 -17.77 -5.95
N SER A 51 9.06 -17.69 -5.04
CA SER A 51 10.42 -17.22 -5.34
C SER A 51 11.29 -18.34 -5.90
N ASP A 52 12.30 -17.97 -6.70
CA ASP A 52 13.32 -18.92 -7.18
C ASP A 52 14.32 -19.23 -6.04
N TRP A 53 14.56 -18.24 -5.17
CA TRP A 53 15.37 -18.37 -3.94
C TRP A 53 14.75 -17.59 -2.79
N ALA A 54 15.02 -18.03 -1.60
CA ALA A 54 14.63 -17.35 -0.37
C ALA A 54 15.78 -17.32 0.63
N THR A 55 16.03 -16.15 1.20
CA THR A 55 16.93 -15.98 2.36
C THR A 55 16.06 -15.70 3.58
N THR A 56 16.16 -16.56 4.60
CA THR A 56 15.50 -16.34 5.90
C THR A 56 16.52 -15.87 6.91
N ALA A 57 16.48 -14.57 7.23
CA ALA A 57 17.35 -13.94 8.23
C ALA A 57 16.70 -12.66 8.78
N SER A 58 17.20 -12.18 9.93
CA SER A 58 16.79 -10.87 10.45
C SER A 58 17.20 -9.75 9.51
N TYR A 59 16.40 -8.68 9.45
CA TYR A 59 16.79 -7.46 8.74
C TYR A 59 18.02 -6.78 9.38
N ASP A 60 18.34 -7.06 10.64
CA ASP A 60 19.51 -6.54 11.36
C ASP A 60 20.78 -7.39 11.15
N ASP A 61 20.72 -8.46 10.35
CA ASP A 61 21.87 -9.28 9.99
C ASP A 61 22.57 -8.70 8.75
N GLU A 62 23.57 -7.82 8.97
CA GLU A 62 24.34 -7.16 7.90
C GLU A 62 24.98 -8.16 6.93
N ALA A 63 25.50 -9.28 7.46
CA ALA A 63 26.16 -10.28 6.63
C ALA A 63 25.18 -10.99 5.69
N ALA A 64 23.99 -11.35 6.21
CA ALA A 64 22.93 -11.96 5.41
C ALA A 64 22.36 -10.97 4.37
N VAL A 65 22.13 -9.70 4.76
CA VAL A 65 21.68 -8.64 3.85
C VAL A 65 22.70 -8.42 2.73
N THR A 66 23.98 -8.32 3.06
CA THR A 66 25.06 -8.13 2.08
C THR A 66 25.16 -9.32 1.12
N ALA A 67 25.09 -10.56 1.63
CA ALA A 67 25.12 -11.76 0.80
C ALA A 67 23.90 -11.82 -0.15
N PHE A 68 22.72 -11.50 0.35
CA PHE A 68 21.50 -11.43 -0.44
C PHE A 68 21.59 -10.37 -1.54
N THR A 69 22.03 -9.16 -1.22
CA THR A 69 22.10 -8.05 -2.18
C THR A 69 23.13 -8.28 -3.27
N ARG A 70 24.20 -9.02 -3.00
CA ARG A 70 25.18 -9.45 -4.03
C ARG A 70 24.65 -10.51 -4.99
N ALA A 71 23.58 -11.22 -4.61
CA ALA A 71 22.98 -12.28 -5.41
C ALA A 71 21.85 -11.81 -6.33
N ILE A 72 21.55 -10.50 -6.35
CA ILE A 72 20.45 -9.90 -7.12
C ILE A 72 20.96 -8.79 -8.04
N ASP A 73 20.12 -8.36 -8.98
CA ASP A 73 20.44 -7.27 -9.94
C ASP A 73 19.77 -5.95 -9.56
N VAL A 74 18.69 -6.00 -8.78
CA VAL A 74 17.96 -4.84 -8.22
C VAL A 74 17.19 -5.27 -6.99
N LEU A 75 17.08 -4.39 -6.02
CA LEU A 75 16.29 -4.58 -4.80
C LEU A 75 14.99 -3.78 -4.87
N THR A 76 13.89 -4.41 -4.45
CA THR A 76 12.63 -3.74 -4.16
C THR A 76 12.03 -4.21 -2.83
N PHE A 77 10.94 -3.58 -2.41
CA PHE A 77 10.28 -3.82 -1.13
C PHE A 77 8.80 -4.15 -1.32
N GLU A 78 8.26 -5.02 -0.48
CA GLU A 78 6.82 -5.27 -0.42
C GLU A 78 6.12 -4.50 0.71
N PHE A 79 6.88 -3.95 1.65
CA PHE A 79 6.36 -3.14 2.76
C PHE A 79 7.42 -2.13 3.20
N GLU A 80 6.99 -1.09 3.88
CA GLU A 80 7.83 0.06 4.25
C GLU A 80 8.68 -0.15 5.50
N ASN A 81 8.29 -1.03 6.43
CA ASN A 81 8.92 -1.17 7.75
C ASN A 81 10.22 -2.00 7.72
N ILE A 82 11.15 -1.64 6.82
CA ILE A 82 12.52 -2.17 6.76
C ILE A 82 13.44 -1.21 7.51
N PRO A 83 14.30 -1.68 8.44
CA PRO A 83 15.21 -0.79 9.15
C PRO A 83 16.08 0.06 8.21
N ALA A 84 16.32 1.31 8.57
CA ALA A 84 17.11 2.25 7.76
C ALA A 84 18.52 1.73 7.49
N THR A 85 19.13 1.09 8.47
CA THR A 85 20.45 0.45 8.37
C THR A 85 20.48 -0.65 7.33
N THR A 86 19.43 -1.48 7.25
CA THR A 86 19.28 -2.53 6.24
C THR A 86 19.26 -1.95 4.84
N ILE A 87 18.50 -0.86 4.66
CA ILE A 87 18.41 -0.15 3.37
C ILE A 87 19.78 0.46 3.01
N GLU A 88 20.48 1.02 3.99
CA GLU A 88 21.82 1.58 3.80
C GLU A 88 22.82 0.50 3.36
N TRP A 89 22.88 -0.64 4.05
CA TRP A 89 23.76 -1.77 3.66
C TRP A 89 23.43 -2.26 2.24
N ALA A 90 22.15 -2.46 1.96
CA ALA A 90 21.71 -2.90 0.63
C ALA A 90 22.09 -1.91 -0.48
N SER A 91 21.95 -0.61 -0.22
CA SER A 91 22.23 0.47 -1.18
C SER A 91 23.73 0.61 -1.51
N ARG A 92 24.62 0.12 -0.64
CA ARG A 92 26.07 0.09 -0.90
C ARG A 92 26.44 -0.98 -1.94
N GLU A 93 25.66 -2.05 -2.00
CA GLU A 93 25.99 -3.23 -2.81
C GLU A 93 25.17 -3.26 -4.13
N GLN A 94 23.93 -2.74 -4.13
CA GLN A 94 23.04 -2.92 -5.25
C GLN A 94 22.09 -1.72 -5.47
N LEU A 95 21.51 -1.66 -6.67
CA LEU A 95 20.46 -0.71 -7.03
C LEU A 95 19.18 -0.98 -6.24
N VAL A 96 18.66 0.04 -5.58
CA VAL A 96 17.45 -0.02 -4.76
C VAL A 96 16.35 0.82 -5.38
N ARG A 97 15.16 0.23 -5.62
CA ARG A 97 14.00 0.89 -6.22
C ARG A 97 12.70 0.42 -5.56
N PRO A 98 11.92 1.29 -4.95
CA PRO A 98 12.09 2.74 -4.81
C PRO A 98 13.39 3.11 -4.05
N PRO A 99 13.89 4.36 -4.23
CA PRO A 99 15.03 4.85 -3.45
C PRO A 99 14.77 4.74 -1.95
N GLY A 100 15.81 4.43 -1.17
CA GLY A 100 15.69 4.23 0.28
C GLY A 100 15.12 5.45 1.02
N GLU A 101 15.41 6.66 0.55
CA GLU A 101 14.85 7.90 1.12
C GLU A 101 13.31 7.94 1.04
N VAL A 102 12.74 7.43 -0.05
CA VAL A 102 11.27 7.35 -0.21
C VAL A 102 10.67 6.42 0.83
N LEU A 103 11.36 5.30 1.10
CA LEU A 103 10.94 4.36 2.12
C LEU A 103 11.03 4.98 3.51
N LEU A 104 12.12 5.69 3.82
CA LEU A 104 12.32 6.37 5.10
C LEU A 104 11.28 7.45 5.37
N ILE A 105 10.82 8.16 4.34
CA ILE A 105 9.71 9.13 4.46
C ILE A 105 8.42 8.40 4.82
N ALA A 106 8.06 7.35 4.10
CA ALA A 106 6.81 6.63 4.29
C ALA A 106 6.74 5.78 5.58
N GLN A 107 7.86 5.46 6.20
CA GLN A 107 7.92 4.72 7.46
C GLN A 107 7.41 5.50 8.68
N SER A 108 7.40 6.82 8.60
CA SER A 108 7.00 7.67 9.72
C SER A 108 5.95 8.67 9.28
N ARG A 109 4.76 8.59 9.90
CA ARG A 109 3.68 9.54 9.68
C ARG A 109 4.12 10.99 9.87
N LEU A 110 5.02 11.24 10.82
CA LEU A 110 5.55 12.57 11.04
C LEU A 110 6.40 13.02 9.85
N ARG A 111 7.40 12.24 9.45
CA ARG A 111 8.26 12.55 8.30
C ARG A 111 7.48 12.69 7.00
N GLU A 112 6.50 11.81 6.79
CA GLU A 112 5.62 11.87 5.62
C GLU A 112 4.83 13.18 5.58
N LYS A 113 4.20 13.57 6.70
CA LYS A 113 3.44 14.81 6.77
C LYS A 113 4.32 16.06 6.68
N GLU A 114 5.50 16.04 7.30
CA GLU A 114 6.48 17.12 7.16
C GLU A 114 6.96 17.28 5.73
N PHE A 115 7.27 16.17 5.04
CA PHE A 115 7.61 16.18 3.62
C PHE A 115 6.48 16.75 2.76
N LEU A 116 5.26 16.25 2.95
CA LEU A 116 4.11 16.69 2.17
C LEU A 116 3.81 18.19 2.42
N ALA A 117 3.78 18.63 3.67
CA ALA A 117 3.49 20.01 4.04
C ALA A 117 4.58 20.97 3.54
N SER A 118 5.87 20.63 3.73
CA SER A 118 6.99 21.45 3.26
C SER A 118 7.07 21.54 1.73
N SER A 119 6.57 20.54 1.03
CA SER A 119 6.44 20.51 -0.43
C SER A 119 5.17 21.20 -0.95
N GLY A 120 4.34 21.75 -0.06
CA GLY A 120 3.10 22.47 -0.42
C GLY A 120 1.92 21.57 -0.79
N PHE A 121 1.93 20.30 -0.42
CA PHE A 121 0.81 19.39 -0.64
C PHE A 121 -0.26 19.53 0.44
N PRO A 122 -1.54 19.34 0.09
CA PRO A 122 -2.64 19.42 1.05
C PRO A 122 -2.62 18.21 2.00
N VAL A 123 -2.44 18.48 3.28
CA VAL A 123 -2.48 17.48 4.37
C VAL A 123 -3.33 18.00 5.52
N ALA A 124 -3.88 17.09 6.33
CA ALA A 124 -4.52 17.47 7.57
C ALA A 124 -3.56 18.28 8.46
N SER A 125 -4.05 19.31 9.15
CA SER A 125 -3.25 20.02 10.14
C SER A 125 -2.73 19.04 11.18
N PHE A 126 -1.44 19.08 11.49
CA PHE A 126 -0.80 18.13 12.39
C PHE A 126 0.21 18.81 13.32
N ARG A 127 0.55 18.14 14.41
CA ARG A 127 1.63 18.50 15.33
C ARG A 127 2.35 17.25 15.82
N ARG A 128 3.67 17.37 15.97
CA ARG A 128 4.48 16.40 16.68
C ARG A 128 4.11 16.41 18.17
N VAL A 129 4.04 15.24 18.77
CA VAL A 129 3.76 15.05 20.20
C VAL A 129 4.73 14.00 20.74
N ALA A 130 5.57 14.40 21.69
CA ALA A 130 6.55 13.53 22.35
C ALA A 130 6.32 13.47 23.88
N SER A 131 5.37 14.24 24.41
CA SER A 131 5.05 14.29 25.84
C SER A 131 3.57 14.65 26.10
N PRO A 132 3.05 14.41 27.31
CA PRO A 132 1.71 14.88 27.70
C PRO A 132 1.57 16.40 27.61
N GLY A 133 2.65 17.15 27.84
CA GLY A 133 2.67 18.61 27.70
C GLY A 133 2.52 19.02 26.23
N ASP A 134 3.24 18.36 25.31
CA ASP A 134 3.10 18.61 23.88
C ASP A 134 1.70 18.30 23.39
N LEU A 135 1.08 17.22 23.89
CA LEU A 135 -0.31 16.86 23.54
C LEU A 135 -1.28 17.97 23.90
N THR A 136 -1.12 18.57 25.08
CA THR A 136 -1.97 19.68 25.51
C THR A 136 -1.80 20.89 24.60
N SER A 137 -0.56 21.33 24.36
CA SER A 137 -0.26 22.46 23.49
C SER A 137 -0.66 22.20 22.02
N ALA A 138 -0.49 20.96 21.54
CA ALA A 138 -0.92 20.57 20.21
C ALA A 138 -2.44 20.67 20.04
N LEU A 139 -3.22 20.26 21.06
CA LEU A 139 -4.69 20.34 21.05
C LEU A 139 -5.18 21.79 21.08
N GLU A 140 -4.46 22.72 21.71
CA GLU A 140 -4.79 24.15 21.66
C GLU A 140 -4.72 24.70 20.23
N THR A 141 -3.80 24.16 19.42
CA THR A 141 -3.60 24.58 18.02
C THR A 141 -4.50 23.83 17.03
N ILE A 142 -4.60 22.51 17.18
CA ILE A 142 -5.33 21.63 16.24
C ILE A 142 -6.84 21.67 16.50
N GLY A 143 -7.23 21.84 17.79
CA GLY A 143 -8.61 21.72 18.23
C GLY A 143 -9.05 20.26 18.42
N ARG A 144 -10.35 20.09 18.69
CA ARG A 144 -11.01 18.78 18.82
C ARG A 144 -12.26 18.74 17.92
N PRO A 145 -12.61 17.57 17.35
CA PRO A 145 -11.95 16.26 17.53
C PRO A 145 -10.60 16.18 16.83
N ALA A 146 -9.69 15.37 17.39
CA ALA A 146 -8.36 15.09 16.85
C ALA A 146 -8.03 13.60 16.93
N ILE A 147 -7.01 13.14 16.19
CA ILE A 147 -6.52 11.76 16.26
C ILE A 147 -5.05 11.81 16.65
N LEU A 148 -4.70 11.16 17.76
CA LEU A 148 -3.32 10.89 18.13
C LEU A 148 -2.90 9.57 17.50
N LYS A 149 -1.81 9.57 16.76
CA LYS A 149 -1.27 8.39 16.04
C LYS A 149 0.18 8.16 16.44
N ASP A 150 0.57 6.90 16.64
CA ASP A 150 1.98 6.55 16.72
C ASP A 150 2.68 6.97 15.43
N ALA A 151 3.85 7.61 15.53
CA ALA A 151 4.56 8.11 14.34
C ALA A 151 5.08 6.98 13.46
N ALA A 152 5.44 5.84 14.02
CA ALA A 152 5.99 4.70 13.30
C ALA A 152 5.16 3.41 13.50
N PHE A 153 5.29 2.46 12.57
CA PHE A 153 4.77 1.09 12.64
C PHE A 153 3.24 0.93 12.75
N GLY A 154 2.44 1.99 12.61
CA GLY A 154 0.98 1.88 12.62
C GLY A 154 0.42 1.45 11.26
N TYR A 155 -0.54 0.51 11.24
CA TYR A 155 -1.27 0.05 10.06
C TYR A 155 -2.68 -0.38 10.45
N ASP A 156 -3.62 -0.37 9.50
CA ASP A 156 -5.01 -0.79 9.69
C ASP A 156 -5.64 -0.23 10.99
N GLY A 157 -5.43 1.07 11.30
CA GLY A 157 -5.97 1.75 12.48
C GLY A 157 -5.27 1.46 13.82
N LYS A 158 -4.25 0.61 13.85
CA LYS A 158 -3.48 0.34 15.07
C LYS A 158 -2.61 1.54 15.45
N GLY A 159 -2.43 1.76 16.76
CA GLY A 159 -1.69 2.89 17.28
C GLY A 159 -2.37 4.24 17.03
N GLN A 160 -3.72 4.27 16.99
CA GLN A 160 -4.50 5.49 16.82
C GLN A 160 -5.51 5.64 17.94
N GLN A 161 -5.64 6.86 18.46
CA GLN A 161 -6.61 7.20 19.51
C GLN A 161 -7.34 8.49 19.12
N ARG A 162 -8.66 8.41 19.04
CA ARG A 162 -9.51 9.58 18.78
C ARG A 162 -9.72 10.38 20.05
N ILE A 163 -9.56 11.68 19.99
CA ILE A 163 -9.69 12.63 21.10
C ILE A 163 -10.90 13.51 20.83
N GLU A 164 -11.99 13.22 21.51
CA GLU A 164 -13.22 14.00 21.50
C GLU A 164 -13.17 15.17 22.49
N PRO A 165 -14.10 16.14 22.42
CA PRO A 165 -14.15 17.26 23.37
C PRO A 165 -14.10 16.84 24.85
N GLU A 166 -14.77 15.75 25.21
CA GLU A 166 -14.90 15.25 26.59
C GLU A 166 -13.79 14.28 27.00
N THR A 167 -12.87 13.95 26.09
CA THR A 167 -11.81 12.95 26.34
C THR A 167 -10.87 13.39 27.45
N ASN A 168 -10.68 12.53 28.45
CA ASN A 168 -9.73 12.74 29.50
C ASN A 168 -8.30 12.43 29.05
N LEU A 169 -7.49 13.47 28.84
CA LEU A 169 -6.14 13.36 28.31
C LEU A 169 -5.18 12.52 29.17
N LYS A 170 -5.40 12.46 30.50
CA LYS A 170 -4.57 11.62 31.39
C LYS A 170 -4.67 10.13 31.10
N LYS A 171 -5.74 9.69 30.39
CA LYS A 171 -5.94 8.29 30.01
C LYS A 171 -5.47 7.99 28.58
N ILE A 172 -5.22 9.02 27.79
CA ILE A 172 -4.83 8.89 26.38
C ILE A 172 -3.34 8.59 26.24
N TRP A 173 -2.51 9.27 27.03
CA TRP A 173 -1.06 9.09 26.92
C TRP A 173 -0.63 7.77 27.55
N SER A 174 -0.37 6.78 26.69
CA SER A 174 0.18 5.47 27.09
C SER A 174 1.48 5.15 26.33
N ALA A 175 2.02 6.13 25.59
CA ALA A 175 3.24 5.95 24.82
C ALA A 175 4.47 5.78 25.73
N PRO A 176 5.45 4.94 25.38
CA PRO A 176 6.76 4.89 26.03
C PRO A 176 7.43 6.27 26.08
N GLU A 177 8.38 6.46 26.99
CA GLU A 177 9.05 7.75 27.22
C GLU A 177 9.70 8.37 25.98
N ASP A 178 10.14 7.51 25.03
CA ASP A 178 10.79 7.94 23.78
C ASP A 178 9.87 7.80 22.53
N ALA A 179 8.58 7.51 22.71
CA ALA A 179 7.69 7.32 21.58
C ALA A 179 7.29 8.66 20.96
N GLU A 180 7.47 8.74 19.67
CA GLU A 180 7.03 9.87 18.86
C GLU A 180 5.61 9.62 18.33
N CYS A 181 4.73 10.60 18.51
CA CYS A 181 3.36 10.59 18.02
C CYS A 181 3.08 11.81 17.13
N VAL A 182 2.03 11.71 16.35
CA VAL A 182 1.47 12.80 15.55
C VAL A 182 0.03 13.03 15.97
N LEU A 183 -0.30 14.25 16.35
CA LEU A 183 -1.69 14.69 16.53
C LEU A 183 -2.18 15.28 15.22
N GLU A 184 -3.27 14.77 14.67
CA GLU A 184 -3.88 15.24 13.46
C GLU A 184 -5.30 15.74 13.69
N ARG A 185 -5.69 16.79 12.97
CA ARG A 185 -7.09 17.21 12.91
C ARG A 185 -7.92 16.13 12.23
N VAL A 186 -9.08 15.81 12.79
CA VAL A 186 -10.06 14.95 12.09
C VAL A 186 -10.56 15.67 10.84
N ILE A 187 -10.49 15.00 9.71
CA ILE A 187 -11.06 15.49 8.45
C ILE A 187 -12.47 14.91 8.32
N ASP A 188 -13.43 15.80 8.09
CA ASP A 188 -14.76 15.40 7.66
C ASP A 188 -14.73 15.19 6.14
N PHE A 189 -14.88 13.94 5.72
CA PHE A 189 -14.77 13.56 4.32
C PHE A 189 -16.01 12.81 3.83
N GLU A 190 -16.32 13.00 2.56
CA GLU A 190 -17.39 12.28 1.87
C GLU A 190 -16.94 10.89 1.43
N LYS A 191 -15.68 10.80 0.92
CA LYS A 191 -15.11 9.56 0.40
C LYS A 191 -13.64 9.45 0.71
N GLU A 192 -13.19 8.20 0.89
CA GLU A 192 -11.79 7.85 0.78
C GLU A 192 -11.48 7.40 -0.65
N ILE A 193 -10.49 8.02 -1.26
CA ILE A 193 -10.04 7.66 -2.61
C ILE A 193 -8.54 7.37 -2.60
N SER A 194 -8.09 6.64 -3.61
CA SER A 194 -6.66 6.42 -3.82
C SER A 194 -6.28 6.49 -5.28
N VAL A 195 -5.05 6.91 -5.55
CA VAL A 195 -4.44 6.88 -6.86
C VAL A 195 -3.14 6.12 -6.78
N ILE A 196 -2.96 5.16 -7.70
CA ILE A 196 -1.68 4.49 -7.87
C ILE A 196 -0.96 5.12 -9.06
N VAL A 197 0.28 5.54 -8.83
CA VAL A 197 1.15 6.10 -9.86
C VAL A 197 2.44 5.30 -9.93
N ALA A 198 2.83 4.92 -11.14
CA ALA A 198 4.16 4.41 -11.43
C ALA A 198 5.03 5.53 -11.99
N ARG A 199 6.29 5.59 -11.57
CA ARG A 199 7.29 6.47 -12.17
C ARG A 199 8.53 5.66 -12.54
N GLY A 200 8.91 5.77 -13.81
CA GLY A 200 10.09 5.11 -14.34
C GLY A 200 11.38 5.88 -14.04
N SER A 201 12.52 5.24 -14.23
CA SER A 201 13.84 5.86 -14.09
C SER A 201 14.13 6.94 -15.15
N ASP A 202 13.30 7.03 -16.19
CA ASP A 202 13.32 8.12 -17.19
C ASP A 202 12.48 9.33 -16.78
N GLY A 203 11.82 9.26 -15.62
CA GLY A 203 10.96 10.31 -15.06
C GLY A 203 9.53 10.31 -15.60
N LYS A 204 9.20 9.44 -16.56
CA LYS A 204 7.82 9.30 -17.05
C LYS A 204 6.94 8.65 -16.00
N THR A 205 5.66 9.02 -16.00
CA THR A 205 4.64 8.46 -15.10
C THR A 205 3.55 7.74 -15.88
N ALA A 206 3.00 6.70 -15.27
CA ALA A 206 1.76 6.06 -15.68
C ALA A 206 0.84 6.01 -14.46
N VAL A 207 -0.38 6.54 -14.59
CA VAL A 207 -1.30 6.76 -13.48
C VAL A 207 -2.52 5.90 -13.69
N PHE A 208 -2.85 5.09 -12.69
CA PHE A 208 -4.07 4.31 -12.70
C PHE A 208 -5.29 5.20 -12.43
N PRO A 209 -6.48 4.78 -12.86
CA PRO A 209 -7.72 5.44 -12.50
C PRO A 209 -7.88 5.57 -10.99
N VAL A 210 -8.55 6.65 -10.58
CA VAL A 210 -8.89 6.87 -9.17
C VAL A 210 -9.78 5.75 -8.68
N CYS A 211 -9.48 5.22 -7.50
CA CYS A 211 -10.29 4.22 -6.81
C CYS A 211 -11.05 4.85 -5.64
N GLU A 212 -12.30 4.45 -5.42
CA GLU A 212 -13.04 4.73 -4.20
C GLU A 212 -12.86 3.55 -3.23
N ASN A 213 -12.52 3.85 -1.98
CA ASN A 213 -12.20 2.85 -0.96
C ASN A 213 -13.22 2.94 0.19
N ILE A 214 -13.74 1.80 0.58
CA ILE A 214 -14.66 1.67 1.70
C ILE A 214 -13.97 0.83 2.77
N HIS A 215 -13.73 1.43 3.93
CA HIS A 215 -13.14 0.76 5.09
C HIS A 215 -14.22 0.33 6.08
N ARG A 216 -14.00 -0.82 6.71
CA ARG A 216 -14.77 -1.30 7.86
C ARG A 216 -13.81 -1.64 8.99
N HIS A 217 -14.04 -1.08 10.17
CA HIS A 217 -13.14 -1.25 11.32
C HIS A 217 -11.67 -0.94 10.97
N HIS A 218 -11.44 0.15 10.21
CA HIS A 218 -10.13 0.61 9.71
C HIS A 218 -9.41 -0.35 8.72
N ILE A 219 -10.07 -1.42 8.28
CA ILE A 219 -9.52 -2.33 7.26
C ILE A 219 -10.25 -2.07 5.95
N LEU A 220 -9.50 -1.96 4.84
CA LEU A 220 -10.10 -1.85 3.51
C LEU A 220 -10.99 -3.06 3.24
N ASP A 221 -12.29 -2.83 3.06
CA ASP A 221 -13.31 -3.85 2.79
C ASP A 221 -13.59 -3.98 1.30
N LEU A 222 -13.81 -2.83 0.63
CA LEU A 222 -14.21 -2.77 -0.77
C LEU A 222 -13.49 -1.64 -1.49
N THR A 223 -12.97 -1.91 -2.69
CA THR A 223 -12.47 -0.90 -3.62
C THR A 223 -13.32 -0.91 -4.89
N LEU A 224 -13.71 0.26 -5.35
CA LEU A 224 -14.44 0.49 -6.60
C LEU A 224 -13.53 1.19 -7.60
N ALA A 225 -13.52 0.72 -8.84
CA ALA A 225 -12.72 1.30 -9.91
C ALA A 225 -13.48 1.33 -11.26
N PRO A 226 -13.57 2.51 -11.91
CA PRO A 226 -13.18 3.84 -11.41
C PRO A 226 -14.02 4.31 -10.23
N ALA A 227 -13.48 5.25 -9.45
CA ALA A 227 -14.22 5.91 -8.37
C ALA A 227 -15.45 6.68 -8.87
N ARG A 228 -16.49 6.73 -8.06
CA ARG A 228 -17.72 7.49 -8.33
C ARG A 228 -17.53 8.96 -7.92
N VAL A 229 -16.67 9.64 -8.64
CA VAL A 229 -16.36 11.07 -8.47
C VAL A 229 -16.44 11.80 -9.80
N SER A 230 -16.51 13.12 -9.78
CA SER A 230 -16.48 13.93 -11.01
C SER A 230 -15.12 13.80 -11.72
N GLU A 231 -15.08 13.99 -13.04
CA GLU A 231 -13.82 13.98 -13.80
C GLU A 231 -12.84 15.08 -13.33
N HIS A 232 -13.37 16.20 -12.84
CA HIS A 232 -12.55 17.25 -12.24
C HIS A 232 -11.81 16.75 -11.00
N VAL A 233 -12.50 16.12 -10.05
CA VAL A 233 -11.90 15.52 -8.85
C VAL A 233 -10.91 14.42 -9.24
N ALA A 234 -11.30 13.53 -10.16
CA ALA A 234 -10.43 12.47 -10.65
C ALA A 234 -9.16 13.02 -11.31
N GLY A 235 -9.29 14.07 -12.12
CA GLY A 235 -8.14 14.76 -12.74
C GLY A 235 -7.21 15.37 -11.72
N THR A 236 -7.76 16.12 -10.75
CA THR A 236 -6.99 16.75 -9.66
C THR A 236 -6.25 15.69 -8.81
N ALA A 237 -6.91 14.58 -8.46
CA ALA A 237 -6.30 13.50 -7.69
C ALA A 237 -5.13 12.85 -8.44
N ARG A 238 -5.28 12.58 -9.74
CA ARG A 238 -4.21 12.03 -10.58
C ARG A 238 -3.01 12.99 -10.70
N GLU A 239 -3.28 14.28 -10.92
CA GLU A 239 -2.21 15.29 -10.97
C GLU A 239 -1.46 15.41 -9.64
N LEU A 240 -2.19 15.40 -8.52
CA LEU A 240 -1.64 15.47 -7.19
C LEU A 240 -0.70 14.27 -6.93
N ALA A 241 -1.15 13.06 -7.24
CA ALA A 241 -0.32 11.85 -7.11
C ALA A 241 0.94 11.90 -7.98
N CYS A 242 0.85 12.41 -9.22
CA CYS A 242 2.01 12.61 -10.08
C CYS A 242 3.02 13.61 -9.49
N LYS A 243 2.53 14.73 -8.93
CA LYS A 243 3.37 15.75 -8.30
C LYS A 243 4.10 15.18 -7.08
N VAL A 244 3.41 14.41 -6.24
CA VAL A 244 4.02 13.73 -5.09
C VAL A 244 5.09 12.75 -5.54
N ALA A 245 4.80 11.86 -6.50
CA ALA A 245 5.77 10.89 -7.02
C ALA A 245 7.01 11.58 -7.63
N LYS A 246 6.83 12.74 -8.28
CA LYS A 246 7.94 13.52 -8.81
C LYS A 246 8.76 14.18 -7.69
N SER A 247 8.13 14.74 -6.66
CA SER A 247 8.82 15.39 -5.54
C SER A 247 9.63 14.38 -4.71
N LEU A 248 9.20 13.12 -4.64
CA LEU A 248 9.92 12.01 -4.02
C LEU A 248 11.06 11.47 -4.89
N ASP A 249 11.25 11.93 -6.11
CA ASP A 249 12.12 11.30 -7.13
C ASP A 249 11.91 9.78 -7.23
N LEU A 250 10.67 9.36 -7.09
CA LEU A 250 10.27 7.96 -7.07
C LEU A 250 10.77 7.21 -8.32
N VAL A 251 11.25 5.99 -8.13
CA VAL A 251 11.36 4.98 -9.19
C VAL A 251 10.67 3.71 -8.68
N GLY A 252 9.49 3.44 -9.18
CA GLY A 252 8.64 2.36 -8.67
C GLY A 252 7.17 2.72 -8.71
N LEU A 253 6.40 2.19 -7.76
CA LEU A 253 5.00 2.51 -7.51
C LEU A 253 4.84 3.36 -6.25
N LEU A 254 3.84 4.22 -6.28
CA LEU A 254 3.32 4.94 -5.13
C LEU A 254 1.79 4.87 -5.14
N ALA A 255 1.20 4.44 -4.06
CA ALA A 255 -0.21 4.71 -3.78
C ALA A 255 -0.31 5.98 -2.94
N VAL A 256 -1.19 6.88 -3.34
CA VAL A 256 -1.54 8.11 -2.60
C VAL A 256 -2.98 7.97 -2.16
N GLU A 257 -3.19 7.84 -0.85
CA GLU A 257 -4.53 7.82 -0.25
C GLU A 257 -4.96 9.23 0.10
N MET A 258 -6.22 9.56 -0.21
CA MET A 258 -6.76 10.90 -0.04
C MET A 258 -8.17 10.87 0.52
N PHE A 259 -8.48 11.87 1.32
CA PHE A 259 -9.85 12.20 1.70
C PHE A 259 -10.41 13.21 0.71
N LEU A 260 -11.59 12.93 0.18
CA LEU A 260 -12.40 13.86 -0.61
C LEU A 260 -13.42 14.50 0.31
N GLN A 261 -13.35 15.81 0.47
CA GLN A 261 -14.31 16.59 1.25
C GLN A 261 -15.54 16.93 0.41
N SER A 262 -16.63 17.32 1.06
CA SER A 262 -17.91 17.64 0.40
C SER A 262 -17.86 18.86 -0.51
N ASP A 263 -16.88 19.74 -0.35
CA ASP A 263 -16.60 20.89 -1.22
C ASP A 263 -15.72 20.53 -2.44
N GLY A 264 -15.28 19.27 -2.55
CA GLY A 264 -14.42 18.77 -3.62
C GLY A 264 -12.92 18.87 -3.34
N GLU A 265 -12.52 19.43 -2.21
CA GLU A 265 -11.12 19.51 -1.81
C GLU A 265 -10.54 18.14 -1.47
N LEU A 266 -9.26 17.95 -1.82
CA LEU A 266 -8.52 16.71 -1.59
C LEU A 266 -7.47 16.93 -0.51
N ILE A 267 -7.45 16.05 0.48
CA ILE A 267 -6.45 16.02 1.56
C ILE A 267 -5.68 14.70 1.49
N ILE A 268 -4.37 14.74 1.34
CA ILE A 268 -3.53 13.53 1.37
C ILE A 268 -3.51 12.96 2.78
N ASN A 269 -3.89 11.68 2.87
CA ASN A 269 -3.87 10.93 4.12
C ASN A 269 -2.56 10.19 4.33
N GLU A 270 -2.16 9.33 3.38
CA GLU A 270 -1.03 8.40 3.53
C GLU A 270 -0.36 8.11 2.17
N LEU A 271 0.92 7.78 2.20
CA LEU A 271 1.71 7.35 1.05
C LEU A 271 2.20 5.92 1.25
N ALA A 272 2.05 5.08 0.22
CA ALA A 272 2.61 3.72 0.22
C ALA A 272 3.51 3.54 -1.03
N PRO A 273 4.85 3.56 -0.90
CA PRO A 273 5.77 3.47 -2.03
C PRO A 273 5.98 2.01 -2.49
N ARG A 274 4.90 1.32 -2.77
CA ARG A 274 4.82 -0.12 -3.12
C ARG A 274 3.47 -0.44 -3.76
N PRO A 275 3.30 -1.65 -4.32
CA PRO A 275 1.95 -2.14 -4.65
C PRO A 275 1.00 -2.01 -3.46
N HIS A 276 -0.24 -1.61 -3.72
CA HIS A 276 -1.22 -1.30 -2.68
C HIS A 276 -2.47 -2.16 -2.79
N ASN A 277 -3.13 -2.42 -1.66
CA ASN A 277 -4.32 -3.25 -1.62
C ASN A 277 -5.46 -2.69 -2.50
N SER A 278 -5.65 -1.37 -2.51
CA SER A 278 -6.65 -0.71 -3.37
C SER A 278 -6.36 -0.84 -4.87
N GLY A 279 -5.18 -1.33 -5.26
CA GLY A 279 -4.80 -1.57 -6.65
C GLY A 279 -4.89 -3.03 -7.10
N HIS A 280 -5.36 -3.95 -6.27
CA HIS A 280 -5.40 -5.38 -6.64
C HIS A 280 -6.34 -5.66 -7.81
N TRP A 281 -7.44 -4.91 -7.95
CA TRP A 281 -8.36 -4.99 -9.07
C TRP A 281 -7.68 -4.80 -10.44
N THR A 282 -6.51 -4.15 -10.47
CA THR A 282 -5.77 -3.89 -11.72
C THR A 282 -5.27 -5.17 -12.38
N ILE A 283 -5.23 -6.30 -11.67
CA ILE A 283 -4.79 -7.58 -12.23
C ILE A 283 -5.70 -8.00 -13.38
N GLU A 284 -7.00 -7.86 -13.22
CA GLU A 284 -8.01 -8.20 -14.23
C GLU A 284 -8.58 -6.95 -14.93
N GLY A 285 -8.67 -5.83 -14.20
CA GLY A 285 -9.39 -4.64 -14.63
C GLY A 285 -8.58 -3.67 -15.49
N CYS A 286 -7.24 -3.81 -15.59
CA CYS A 286 -6.38 -2.92 -16.37
C CYS A 286 -5.57 -3.65 -17.44
N ALA A 287 -5.14 -2.90 -18.45
CA ALA A 287 -4.24 -3.41 -19.50
C ALA A 287 -2.89 -3.87 -18.91
N THR A 288 -2.38 -3.15 -17.90
CA THR A 288 -1.18 -3.54 -17.14
C THR A 288 -1.54 -3.50 -15.65
N SER A 289 -1.30 -4.58 -14.91
CA SER A 289 -1.54 -4.57 -13.47
C SER A 289 -0.52 -3.71 -12.71
N GLN A 290 -0.86 -3.26 -11.50
CA GLN A 290 0.09 -2.55 -10.64
C GLN A 290 1.37 -3.36 -10.41
N PHE A 291 1.27 -4.69 -10.31
CA PHE A 291 2.42 -5.55 -10.07
C PHE A 291 3.35 -5.61 -11.28
N GLU A 292 2.81 -5.80 -12.47
CA GLU A 292 3.59 -5.72 -13.71
C GLU A 292 4.20 -4.33 -13.91
N GLN A 293 3.43 -3.28 -13.61
CA GLN A 293 3.91 -1.91 -13.69
C GLN A 293 5.08 -1.65 -12.73
N HIS A 294 5.01 -2.25 -11.52
CA HIS A 294 6.11 -2.18 -10.56
C HIS A 294 7.37 -2.90 -11.07
N VAL A 295 7.23 -4.09 -11.65
CA VAL A 295 8.34 -4.79 -12.30
C VAL A 295 8.97 -3.93 -13.38
N ARG A 296 8.15 -3.32 -14.26
CA ARG A 296 8.64 -2.43 -15.33
C ARG A 296 9.41 -1.24 -14.77
N ALA A 297 8.87 -0.56 -13.77
CA ALA A 297 9.51 0.60 -13.16
C ALA A 297 10.84 0.21 -12.47
N VAL A 298 10.83 -0.86 -11.67
CA VAL A 298 12.01 -1.35 -10.93
C VAL A 298 13.11 -1.80 -11.89
N CYS A 299 12.76 -2.48 -12.99
CA CYS A 299 13.71 -2.94 -13.99
C CYS A 299 14.10 -1.86 -15.02
N GLY A 300 13.52 -0.66 -14.97
CA GLY A 300 13.81 0.43 -15.92
C GLY A 300 13.28 0.16 -17.33
N LEU A 301 12.21 -0.65 -17.44
CA LEU A 301 11.48 -0.88 -18.70
C LEU A 301 10.49 0.27 -18.94
N PRO A 302 10.03 0.46 -20.20
CA PRO A 302 8.91 1.36 -20.49
C PRO A 302 7.67 0.98 -19.68
N LEU A 303 6.99 1.97 -19.10
CA LEU A 303 5.74 1.75 -18.40
C LEU A 303 4.64 1.31 -19.37
N GLY A 304 3.73 0.46 -18.88
CA GLY A 304 2.58 -0.04 -19.64
C GLY A 304 1.37 0.90 -19.53
N GLY A 305 0.35 0.67 -20.36
CA GLY A 305 -0.93 1.37 -20.29
C GLY A 305 -1.70 1.01 -19.02
N THR A 306 -2.37 2.01 -18.44
CA THR A 306 -3.16 1.89 -17.21
C THR A 306 -4.67 1.98 -17.45
N ASP A 307 -5.08 1.86 -18.71
CA ASP A 307 -6.47 1.96 -19.13
C ASP A 307 -7.33 0.87 -18.47
N VAL A 308 -8.53 1.25 -18.04
CA VAL A 308 -9.55 0.32 -17.54
C VAL A 308 -10.09 -0.50 -18.69
N LEU A 309 -10.00 -1.81 -18.58
CA LEU A 309 -10.64 -2.72 -19.54
C LEU A 309 -12.14 -2.86 -19.28
N ARG A 310 -12.50 -2.98 -18.00
CA ARG A 310 -13.89 -3.03 -17.52
C ARG A 310 -13.95 -2.45 -16.10
N PRO A 311 -15.08 -1.80 -15.72
CA PRO A 311 -15.33 -1.43 -14.33
C PRO A 311 -15.16 -2.64 -13.40
N ALA A 312 -14.56 -2.40 -12.26
CA ALA A 312 -14.18 -3.44 -11.31
C ALA A 312 -14.57 -3.11 -9.87
N ALA A 313 -14.79 -4.13 -9.08
CA ALA A 313 -14.87 -4.04 -7.63
C ALA A 313 -14.00 -5.14 -7.00
N MET A 314 -13.21 -4.77 -6.00
CA MET A 314 -12.38 -5.70 -5.25
C MET A 314 -12.87 -5.74 -3.79
N VAL A 315 -13.10 -6.94 -3.26
CA VAL A 315 -13.42 -7.17 -1.84
C VAL A 315 -12.32 -7.98 -1.18
N ASN A 316 -11.86 -7.54 -0.01
CA ASN A 316 -10.91 -8.31 0.77
C ASN A 316 -11.59 -9.52 1.42
N LEU A 317 -10.84 -10.60 1.51
CA LEU A 317 -11.19 -11.81 2.24
C LEU A 317 -10.37 -11.86 3.53
N LEU A 318 -11.03 -11.60 4.64
CA LEU A 318 -10.40 -11.63 5.95
C LEU A 318 -10.48 -13.02 6.56
N GLY A 319 -9.61 -13.32 7.53
CA GLY A 319 -9.58 -14.61 8.20
C GLY A 319 -10.88 -15.00 8.92
N ASP A 320 -11.75 -14.04 9.15
CA ASP A 320 -13.07 -14.23 9.75
C ASP A 320 -13.96 -15.17 8.94
N ILE A 321 -13.82 -15.20 7.62
CA ILE A 321 -14.63 -16.09 6.76
C ILE A 321 -14.35 -17.57 6.98
N TRP A 322 -13.22 -17.94 7.60
CA TRP A 322 -12.88 -19.32 7.98
C TRP A 322 -13.42 -19.72 9.36
N SER A 323 -14.13 -18.85 10.07
CA SER A 323 -14.65 -19.13 11.43
C SER A 323 -15.61 -20.33 11.50
N GLN A 324 -16.26 -20.68 10.38
CA GLN A 324 -17.17 -21.82 10.25
C GLN A 324 -16.56 -23.02 9.50
N GLY A 325 -15.27 -22.98 9.19
CA GLY A 325 -14.57 -23.98 8.39
C GLY A 325 -14.07 -23.44 7.06
N GLU A 326 -13.80 -24.34 6.11
CA GLU A 326 -13.32 -23.94 4.77
C GLU A 326 -14.44 -23.24 4.00
N PRO A 327 -14.20 -22.03 3.45
CA PRO A 327 -15.21 -21.30 2.68
C PRO A 327 -15.68 -22.03 1.43
N ASN A 328 -16.92 -21.77 1.00
CA ASN A 328 -17.50 -22.36 -0.20
C ASN A 328 -17.01 -21.67 -1.48
N TRP A 329 -15.80 -22.01 -1.89
CA TRP A 329 -15.17 -21.43 -3.09
C TRP A 329 -15.96 -21.67 -4.37
N ALA A 330 -16.60 -22.83 -4.50
CA ALA A 330 -17.41 -23.17 -5.67
C ALA A 330 -18.61 -22.24 -5.82
N ALA A 331 -19.26 -21.88 -4.71
CA ALA A 331 -20.38 -20.92 -4.71
C ALA A 331 -19.90 -19.51 -5.11
N ALA A 332 -18.79 -19.04 -4.55
CA ALA A 332 -18.25 -17.73 -4.92
C ALA A 332 -17.84 -17.64 -6.40
N LEU A 333 -17.23 -18.71 -6.92
CA LEU A 333 -16.78 -18.78 -8.32
C LEU A 333 -17.90 -19.15 -9.30
N SER A 334 -19.15 -19.32 -8.85
CA SER A 334 -20.31 -19.42 -9.74
C SER A 334 -20.67 -18.09 -10.41
N GLU A 335 -20.20 -16.96 -9.86
CA GLU A 335 -20.25 -15.65 -10.52
C GLU A 335 -19.19 -15.60 -11.62
N PRO A 336 -19.56 -15.52 -12.92
CA PRO A 336 -18.64 -15.82 -14.03
C PRO A 336 -17.49 -14.81 -14.21
N ASP A 337 -17.70 -13.56 -13.79
CA ASP A 337 -16.71 -12.48 -13.92
C ASP A 337 -16.00 -12.17 -12.57
N VAL A 338 -15.97 -13.14 -11.65
CA VAL A 338 -15.29 -13.03 -10.35
C VAL A 338 -14.00 -13.84 -10.36
N HIS A 339 -12.92 -13.19 -9.93
CA HIS A 339 -11.58 -13.76 -9.85
C HIS A 339 -11.14 -13.86 -8.40
N LEU A 340 -10.60 -15.03 -8.02
CA LEU A 340 -10.15 -15.33 -6.66
C LEU A 340 -8.62 -15.27 -6.56
N HIS A 341 -8.12 -14.54 -5.57
CA HIS A 341 -6.71 -14.50 -5.22
C HIS A 341 -6.50 -14.84 -3.76
N LEU A 342 -6.00 -16.04 -3.46
CA LEU A 342 -5.58 -16.42 -2.12
C LEU A 342 -4.08 -16.18 -1.94
N TYR A 343 -3.72 -15.65 -0.78
CA TYR A 343 -2.34 -15.23 -0.53
C TYR A 343 -1.40 -16.34 -0.03
N GLY A 344 -1.92 -17.55 0.22
CA GLY A 344 -1.11 -18.67 0.71
C GLY A 344 -0.69 -18.56 2.17
N LYS A 345 -1.36 -17.71 2.95
CA LYS A 345 -1.15 -17.62 4.40
C LYS A 345 -1.76 -18.83 5.11
N ARG A 346 -1.03 -19.39 6.09
CA ARG A 346 -1.45 -20.64 6.76
C ARG A 346 -2.56 -20.46 7.78
N GLU A 347 -2.55 -19.36 8.52
CA GLU A 347 -3.46 -19.16 9.66
C GLU A 347 -4.45 -18.03 9.38
N PRO A 348 -5.74 -18.36 9.21
CA PRO A 348 -6.79 -17.36 9.09
C PRO A 348 -7.10 -16.79 10.49
N ARG A 349 -6.54 -15.61 10.80
CA ARG A 349 -6.85 -14.89 12.04
C ARG A 349 -7.88 -13.80 11.75
N PRO A 350 -8.79 -13.47 12.69
CA PRO A 350 -9.70 -12.34 12.54
C PRO A 350 -8.97 -11.06 12.09
N GLY A 351 -9.53 -10.37 11.10
CA GLY A 351 -8.96 -9.16 10.51
C GLY A 351 -7.72 -9.38 9.62
N ARG A 352 -7.14 -10.58 9.55
CA ARG A 352 -5.99 -10.85 8.68
C ARG A 352 -6.43 -10.99 7.23
N LYS A 353 -5.89 -10.18 6.32
CA LYS A 353 -6.13 -10.28 4.88
C LYS A 353 -5.57 -11.60 4.36
N MET A 354 -6.44 -12.52 3.95
CA MET A 354 -6.11 -13.86 3.48
C MET A 354 -6.16 -13.98 1.95
N GLY A 355 -6.92 -13.11 1.30
CA GLY A 355 -7.11 -13.06 -0.14
C GLY A 355 -7.98 -11.88 -0.54
N HIS A 356 -8.38 -11.85 -1.80
CA HIS A 356 -9.39 -10.95 -2.32
C HIS A 356 -10.17 -11.59 -3.46
N LEU A 357 -11.36 -11.08 -3.71
CA LEU A 357 -12.11 -11.31 -4.95
C LEU A 357 -12.13 -10.02 -5.76
N THR A 358 -11.94 -10.12 -7.07
CA THR A 358 -12.16 -9.03 -8.02
C THR A 358 -13.31 -9.41 -8.96
N ALA A 359 -14.34 -8.59 -9.03
CA ALA A 359 -15.43 -8.73 -9.98
C ALA A 359 -15.31 -7.67 -11.07
N LEU A 360 -15.55 -8.06 -12.31
CA LEU A 360 -15.64 -7.17 -13.48
C LEU A 360 -17.08 -7.12 -13.98
N ALA A 361 -17.55 -5.92 -14.38
CA ALA A 361 -18.91 -5.79 -14.94
C ALA A 361 -19.00 -4.66 -15.97
N GLY A 362 -20.18 -4.42 -16.52
CA GLY A 362 -20.45 -3.29 -17.42
C GLY A 362 -20.52 -1.94 -16.71
N THR A 363 -20.81 -1.93 -15.40
CA THR A 363 -20.82 -0.74 -14.54
C THR A 363 -20.16 -1.04 -13.20
N VAL A 364 -19.75 0.00 -12.48
CA VAL A 364 -19.15 -0.14 -11.14
C VAL A 364 -20.16 -0.74 -10.16
N GLU A 365 -21.43 -0.32 -10.21
CA GLU A 365 -22.48 -0.83 -9.33
C GLU A 365 -22.72 -2.33 -9.54
N ALA A 366 -22.73 -2.78 -10.79
CA ALA A 366 -22.86 -4.19 -11.12
C ALA A 366 -21.66 -5.00 -10.64
N ALA A 367 -20.43 -4.46 -10.77
CA ALA A 367 -19.22 -5.10 -10.25
C ALA A 367 -19.27 -5.23 -8.72
N VAL A 368 -19.70 -4.17 -8.02
CA VAL A 368 -19.88 -4.19 -6.55
C VAL A 368 -20.89 -5.26 -6.14
N ALA A 369 -22.05 -5.29 -6.79
CA ALA A 369 -23.08 -6.29 -6.47
C ALA A 369 -22.58 -7.71 -6.69
N SER A 370 -21.84 -7.97 -7.78
CA SER A 370 -21.25 -9.30 -8.07
C SER A 370 -20.18 -9.68 -7.03
N ALA A 371 -19.25 -8.78 -6.71
CA ALA A 371 -18.22 -9.03 -5.70
C ALA A 371 -18.81 -9.33 -4.31
N GLN A 372 -19.86 -8.59 -3.92
CA GLN A 372 -20.53 -8.81 -2.64
C GLN A 372 -21.29 -10.12 -2.62
N ARG A 373 -22.08 -10.47 -3.66
CA ARG A 373 -22.76 -11.79 -3.75
C ARG A 373 -21.76 -12.95 -3.67
N ALA A 374 -20.64 -12.84 -4.42
CA ALA A 374 -19.59 -13.84 -4.38
C ALA A 374 -18.99 -14.00 -2.98
N ARG A 375 -18.70 -12.89 -2.28
CA ARG A 375 -18.20 -12.93 -0.90
C ARG A 375 -19.22 -13.52 0.08
N ASP A 376 -20.48 -13.11 -0.01
CA ASP A 376 -21.54 -13.57 0.88
C ASP A 376 -21.80 -15.08 0.72
N SER A 377 -21.67 -15.60 -0.51
CA SER A 377 -21.83 -17.03 -0.79
C SER A 377 -20.72 -17.92 -0.20
N LEU A 378 -19.58 -17.35 0.21
CA LEU A 378 -18.51 -18.09 0.88
C LEU A 378 -18.92 -18.68 2.23
N GLN A 379 -19.92 -18.08 2.91
CA GLN A 379 -20.42 -18.51 4.22
C GLN A 379 -21.70 -19.35 4.13
N SER A 380 -22.23 -19.54 2.93
CA SER A 380 -23.46 -20.29 2.68
C SER A 380 -23.14 -21.76 2.40
N GLY A 381 -22.82 -22.52 3.44
CA GLY A 381 -22.51 -23.94 3.34
C GLY A 381 -23.02 -24.71 4.53
#